data_73ac78f74c0a583d55b0c43934c78635
#
_entry.id   73ac78f74c0a583d55b0c43934c78635
#
_cell.length_a   1.000
_cell.length_b   1.000
_cell.length_c   1.000
_cell.angle_alpha   90.00
_cell.angle_beta   90.00
_cell.angle_gamma   90.00
#
_symmetry.space_group_name_H-M   'P 1'
#
loop_
_entity.id
_entity.type
_entity.pdbx_description
1 polymer ?
#
loop_
_entity_poly.entity_id
_entity_poly.type
_entity_poly.pdbx_seq_one_letter_code
_entity_poly.pdbx_strand_id
1 'polypeptide(L)'
;GEVRIIGGQWKRSKLPVPDRPGLRPTPDRVKETLFNWLGQDLGGWRVLDAFAGTGALGFESASRGATEVVLLERDPALAHSLEATRQRLGAGMVRIERADALAWMARCAPGRFELVLLDPPFDADLAASAAVVAAPLACAGGFVYLESGQPLAEPPPGLVLYRHLKAGA
;
A
#
# COMPACT_ATOMS: atom_id res chain seq x y z
N GLY A 1 -15.85 -5.05 -9.43
CA GLY A 1 -14.69 -5.33 -10.25
C GLY A 1 -13.83 -6.43 -9.69
N GLU A 2 -12.85 -6.81 -10.46
CA GLU A 2 -11.91 -7.86 -10.10
C GLU A 2 -10.53 -7.25 -9.86
N VAL A 3 -9.86 -7.70 -8.81
CA VAL A 3 -8.48 -7.34 -8.52
C VAL A 3 -7.64 -8.60 -8.64
N ARG A 4 -6.47 -8.45 -9.28
CA ARG A 4 -5.53 -9.56 -9.42
C ARG A 4 -4.10 -9.07 -9.26
N ILE A 5 -3.22 -10.00 -8.90
CA ILE A 5 -1.79 -9.75 -8.87
C ILE A 5 -1.28 -9.83 -10.31
N ILE A 6 -0.50 -8.84 -10.74
CA ILE A 6 -0.09 -8.73 -12.14
C ILE A 6 1.35 -9.15 -12.40
N GLY A 7 2.18 -9.25 -11.36
CA GLY A 7 3.56 -9.68 -11.54
C GLY A 7 4.05 -10.53 -10.38
N GLY A 8 5.29 -11.03 -10.49
CA GLY A 8 5.94 -11.78 -9.44
C GLY A 8 5.47 -13.22 -9.32
N GLN A 9 5.73 -13.82 -8.16
CA GLN A 9 5.51 -15.26 -7.96
C GLN A 9 4.04 -15.66 -7.95
N TRP A 10 3.11 -14.74 -7.62
CA TRP A 10 1.67 -15.02 -7.60
C TRP A 10 0.93 -14.37 -8.76
N LYS A 11 1.62 -14.13 -9.86
CA LYS A 11 1.02 -13.53 -11.06
C LYS A 11 -0.27 -14.24 -11.43
N ARG A 12 -1.31 -13.48 -11.76
CA ARG A 12 -2.66 -13.92 -12.13
C ARG A 12 -3.54 -14.39 -10.98
N SER A 13 -3.03 -14.41 -9.75
CA SER A 13 -3.87 -14.72 -8.59
C SER A 13 -4.89 -13.61 -8.37
N LYS A 14 -6.13 -14.02 -8.08
CA LYS A 14 -7.22 -13.09 -7.83
C LYS A 14 -7.29 -12.73 -6.35
N LEU A 15 -7.65 -11.48 -6.08
CA LEU A 15 -7.86 -10.98 -4.72
C LEU A 15 -9.35 -10.70 -4.55
N PRO A 16 -9.97 -11.18 -3.45
CA PRO A 16 -11.37 -10.88 -3.19
C PRO A 16 -11.61 -9.37 -3.04
N VAL A 17 -12.74 -8.91 -3.52
CA VAL A 17 -13.22 -7.55 -3.32
C VAL A 17 -14.52 -7.64 -2.53
N PRO A 18 -14.47 -7.68 -1.19
CA PRO A 18 -15.67 -7.76 -0.37
C PRO A 18 -16.59 -6.56 -0.60
N ASP A 19 -17.89 -6.78 -0.45
CA ASP A 19 -18.89 -5.72 -0.58
C ASP A 19 -18.89 -4.88 0.68
N ARG A 20 -18.05 -3.84 0.70
CA ARG A 20 -17.92 -2.92 1.83
C ARG A 20 -17.99 -1.48 1.34
N PRO A 21 -18.65 -0.58 2.10
CA PRO A 21 -18.72 0.82 1.72
C PRO A 21 -17.35 1.43 1.51
N GLY A 22 -17.16 2.12 0.40
CA GLY A 22 -15.91 2.82 0.09
C GLY A 22 -14.78 1.96 -0.41
N LEU A 23 -14.94 0.64 -0.43
CA LEU A 23 -13.90 -0.24 -0.96
C LEU A 23 -13.97 -0.26 -2.47
N ARG A 24 -12.83 0.01 -3.11
CA ARG A 24 -12.72 0.02 -4.57
C ARG A 24 -11.51 -0.79 -5.02
N PRO A 25 -11.61 -1.49 -6.17
CA PRO A 25 -10.47 -2.17 -6.75
C PRO A 25 -9.42 -1.15 -7.21
N THR A 26 -8.14 -1.48 -7.03
CA THR A 26 -7.05 -0.71 -7.62
C THR A 26 -6.86 -1.17 -9.07
N PRO A 27 -6.99 -0.28 -10.06
CA PRO A 27 -6.84 -0.68 -11.46
C PRO A 27 -5.43 -1.22 -11.75
N ASP A 28 -5.36 -2.21 -12.65
CA ASP A 28 -4.09 -2.79 -13.08
C ASP A 28 -3.13 -1.72 -13.60
N ARG A 29 -3.65 -0.76 -14.37
CA ARG A 29 -2.84 0.30 -14.94
C ARG A 29 -2.11 1.13 -13.88
N VAL A 30 -2.79 1.44 -12.78
CA VAL A 30 -2.18 2.19 -11.67
C VAL A 30 -1.07 1.36 -11.04
N LYS A 31 -1.32 0.08 -10.80
CA LYS A 31 -0.29 -0.82 -10.25
C LYS A 31 0.89 -0.95 -11.19
N GLU A 32 0.65 -1.16 -12.47
CA GLU A 32 1.73 -1.27 -13.46
C GLU A 32 2.62 -0.02 -13.47
N THR A 33 2.00 1.16 -13.46
CA THR A 33 2.74 2.40 -13.45
C THR A 33 3.59 2.54 -12.19
N LEU A 34 2.98 2.26 -11.02
CA LEU A 34 3.70 2.34 -9.75
C LEU A 34 4.91 1.41 -9.73
N PHE A 35 4.73 0.14 -10.09
CA PHE A 35 5.83 -0.83 -10.01
C PHE A 35 6.86 -0.64 -11.13
N ASN A 36 6.48 0.01 -12.25
CA ASN A 36 7.47 0.48 -13.22
C ASN A 36 8.37 1.55 -12.59
N TRP A 37 7.78 2.49 -11.85
CA TRP A 37 8.56 3.52 -11.15
C TRP A 37 9.50 2.94 -10.12
N LEU A 38 9.09 1.86 -9.43
CA LEU A 38 9.85 1.25 -8.34
C LEU A 38 10.87 0.21 -8.82
N GLY A 39 10.85 -0.17 -10.10
CA GLY A 39 11.84 -1.06 -10.69
C GLY A 39 11.45 -2.53 -10.74
N GLN A 40 10.19 -2.90 -10.55
CA GLN A 40 9.63 -4.24 -10.72
C GLN A 40 10.07 -5.28 -9.66
N ASP A 41 11.33 -5.27 -9.24
CA ASP A 41 11.87 -6.22 -8.27
C ASP A 41 12.05 -5.53 -6.93
N LEU A 42 11.28 -5.98 -5.94
CA LEU A 42 11.31 -5.44 -4.59
C LEU A 42 12.08 -6.34 -3.62
N GLY A 43 12.98 -7.16 -4.14
CA GLY A 43 13.80 -8.05 -3.32
C GLY A 43 14.52 -7.29 -2.20
N GLY A 44 14.38 -7.75 -0.98
CA GLY A 44 14.98 -7.14 0.20
C GLY A 44 14.18 -5.97 0.79
N TRP A 45 13.10 -5.55 0.16
CA TRP A 45 12.34 -4.40 0.65
C TRP A 45 11.37 -4.79 1.77
N ARG A 46 11.24 -3.86 2.73
CA ARG A 46 10.22 -3.89 3.76
C ARG A 46 9.15 -2.87 3.36
N VAL A 47 7.90 -3.30 3.33
CA VAL A 47 6.80 -2.52 2.77
C VAL A 47 5.69 -2.37 3.79
N LEU A 48 5.14 -1.16 3.90
CA LEU A 48 3.92 -0.88 4.67
C LEU A 48 2.82 -0.48 3.70
N ASP A 49 1.69 -1.18 3.77
CA ASP A 49 0.46 -0.81 3.08
C ASP A 49 -0.53 -0.33 4.15
N ALA A 50 -0.61 0.97 4.34
CA ALA A 50 -1.24 1.57 5.51
C ALA A 50 -2.77 1.59 5.45
N PHE A 51 -3.35 1.47 4.25
CA PHE A 51 -4.80 1.42 4.03
C PHE A 51 -5.08 0.25 3.10
N ALA A 52 -4.94 -0.96 3.62
CA ALA A 52 -4.79 -2.13 2.77
C ALA A 52 -6.00 -2.47 1.90
N GLY A 53 -7.23 -2.32 2.43
CA GLY A 53 -8.43 -2.61 1.67
C GLY A 53 -8.44 -4.05 1.13
N THR A 54 -8.37 -4.20 -0.20
CA THR A 54 -8.28 -5.52 -0.83
C THR A 54 -6.90 -6.15 -0.73
N GLY A 55 -5.90 -5.39 -0.31
CA GLY A 55 -4.51 -5.82 -0.29
C GLY A 55 -3.82 -5.73 -1.66
N ALA A 56 -4.42 -5.05 -2.62
CA ALA A 56 -3.92 -4.99 -3.99
C ALA A 56 -2.45 -4.56 -4.07
N LEU A 57 -2.08 -3.50 -3.36
CA LEU A 57 -0.71 -2.98 -3.41
C LEU A 57 0.25 -3.80 -2.56
N GLY A 58 -0.18 -4.18 -1.35
CA GLY A 58 0.67 -4.96 -0.45
C GLY A 58 0.98 -6.35 -0.97
N PHE A 59 -0.03 -7.08 -1.44
CA PHE A 59 0.20 -8.41 -2.01
C PHE A 59 0.97 -8.35 -3.32
N GLU A 60 0.77 -7.29 -4.12
CA GLU A 60 1.60 -7.08 -5.30
C GLU A 60 3.07 -6.92 -4.93
N SER A 61 3.35 -6.13 -3.89
CA SER A 61 4.71 -5.93 -3.39
C SER A 61 5.33 -7.25 -2.92
N ALA A 62 4.57 -8.04 -2.15
CA ALA A 62 5.02 -9.35 -1.69
C ALA A 62 5.30 -10.30 -2.86
N SER A 63 4.42 -10.30 -3.87
CA SER A 63 4.58 -11.11 -5.07
C SER A 63 5.87 -10.76 -5.83
N ARG A 64 6.30 -9.52 -5.77
CA ARG A 64 7.49 -9.03 -6.46
C ARG A 64 8.76 -9.11 -5.63
N GLY A 65 8.71 -9.80 -4.51
CA GLY A 65 9.91 -10.16 -3.76
C GLY A 65 10.14 -9.42 -2.44
N ALA A 66 9.23 -8.54 -2.01
CA ALA A 66 9.39 -7.87 -0.72
C ALA A 66 9.59 -8.90 0.40
N THR A 67 10.50 -8.62 1.32
CA THR A 67 10.84 -9.54 2.41
C THR A 67 9.93 -9.40 3.62
N GLU A 68 9.31 -8.24 3.78
CA GLU A 68 8.34 -7.97 4.85
C GLU A 68 7.27 -7.05 4.28
N VAL A 69 6.01 -7.42 4.46
CA VAL A 69 4.88 -6.57 4.08
C VAL A 69 3.91 -6.52 5.24
N VAL A 70 3.66 -5.31 5.74
CA VAL A 70 2.68 -5.08 6.81
C VAL A 70 1.45 -4.44 6.18
N LEU A 71 0.30 -5.08 6.34
CA LEU A 71 -0.99 -4.57 5.89
C LEU A 71 -1.78 -4.08 7.09
N LEU A 72 -2.13 -2.80 7.09
CA LEU A 72 -2.98 -2.23 8.15
C LEU A 72 -4.40 -2.14 7.63
N GLU A 73 -5.35 -2.66 8.40
CA GLU A 73 -6.76 -2.60 8.07
C GLU A 73 -7.59 -2.59 9.34
N ARG A 74 -8.41 -1.57 9.54
CA ARG A 74 -9.24 -1.45 10.74
C ARG A 74 -10.58 -2.17 10.63
N ASP A 75 -11.09 -2.39 9.43
CA ASP A 75 -12.36 -3.09 9.22
C ASP A 75 -12.17 -4.59 9.46
N PRO A 76 -12.89 -5.19 10.45
CA PRO A 76 -12.71 -6.61 10.75
C PRO A 76 -12.98 -7.55 9.58
N ALA A 77 -13.98 -7.25 8.75
CA ALA A 77 -14.30 -8.10 7.61
C ALA A 77 -13.20 -8.06 6.56
N LEU A 78 -12.63 -6.87 6.29
CA LEU A 78 -11.52 -6.74 5.37
C LEU A 78 -10.26 -7.40 5.92
N ALA A 79 -9.96 -7.22 7.20
CA ALA A 79 -8.81 -7.87 7.83
C ALA A 79 -8.92 -9.39 7.75
N HIS A 80 -10.11 -9.94 7.94
CA HIS A 80 -10.35 -11.37 7.81
C HIS A 80 -10.11 -11.84 6.37
N SER A 81 -10.58 -11.09 5.39
CA SER A 81 -10.36 -11.40 3.97
C SER A 81 -8.88 -11.39 3.60
N LEU A 82 -8.14 -10.41 4.12
CA LEU A 82 -6.69 -10.31 3.89
C LEU A 82 -5.96 -11.52 4.48
N GLU A 83 -6.33 -11.94 5.68
CA GLU A 83 -5.71 -13.10 6.32
C GLU A 83 -6.00 -14.39 5.54
N ALA A 84 -7.21 -14.55 5.04
CA ALA A 84 -7.56 -15.70 4.19
C ALA A 84 -6.72 -15.72 2.91
N THR A 85 -6.52 -14.55 2.29
CA THR A 85 -5.67 -14.44 1.10
C THR A 85 -4.22 -14.77 1.42
N ARG A 86 -3.71 -14.27 2.54
CA ARG A 86 -2.35 -14.58 2.99
C ARG A 86 -2.14 -16.09 3.11
N GLN A 87 -3.08 -16.77 3.75
CA GLN A 87 -2.99 -18.23 3.92
C GLN A 87 -3.10 -18.97 2.59
N ARG A 88 -4.02 -18.55 1.73
CA ARG A 88 -4.21 -19.19 0.42
C ARG A 88 -2.96 -19.07 -0.46
N LEU A 89 -2.28 -17.93 -0.42
CA LEU A 89 -1.05 -17.71 -1.19
C LEU A 89 0.20 -18.28 -0.52
N GLY A 90 0.12 -18.68 0.74
CA GLY A 90 1.30 -19.05 1.49
C GLY A 90 2.26 -17.89 1.72
N ALA A 91 1.71 -16.67 1.87
CA ALA A 91 2.49 -15.44 1.94
C ALA A 91 3.03 -15.19 3.35
N GLY A 92 4.02 -15.96 3.76
CA GLY A 92 4.57 -15.90 5.11
C GLY A 92 5.22 -14.57 5.48
N MET A 93 5.67 -13.79 4.48
CA MET A 93 6.27 -12.48 4.70
C MET A 93 5.23 -11.38 4.95
N VAL A 94 3.94 -11.65 4.74
CA VAL A 94 2.85 -10.69 4.94
C VAL A 94 2.28 -10.82 6.34
N ARG A 95 2.10 -9.69 7.01
CA ARG A 95 1.44 -9.61 8.32
C ARG A 95 0.28 -8.64 8.24
N ILE A 96 -0.89 -9.07 8.70
CA ILE A 96 -2.07 -8.22 8.77
C ILE A 96 -2.25 -7.74 10.20
N GLU A 97 -2.42 -6.43 10.39
CA GLU A 97 -2.72 -5.85 11.69
C GLU A 97 -4.00 -5.05 11.62
N ARG A 98 -4.91 -5.34 12.55
CA ARG A 98 -6.14 -4.56 12.71
C ARG A 98 -5.78 -3.31 13.51
N ALA A 99 -5.65 -2.18 12.80
CA ALA A 99 -5.17 -0.96 13.43
C ALA A 99 -5.68 0.27 12.67
N ASP A 100 -5.77 1.37 13.38
CA ASP A 100 -5.92 2.68 12.75
C ASP A 100 -4.56 3.10 12.16
N ALA A 101 -4.55 3.43 10.87
CA ALA A 101 -3.32 3.69 10.14
C ALA A 101 -2.51 4.83 10.75
N LEU A 102 -3.14 5.97 11.03
CA LEU A 102 -2.41 7.14 11.55
C LEU A 102 -1.82 6.84 12.93
N ALA A 103 -2.59 6.20 13.80
CA ALA A 103 -2.13 5.86 15.16
C ALA A 103 -0.97 4.87 15.10
N TRP A 104 -1.06 3.85 14.24
CA TRP A 104 0.00 2.87 14.10
C TRP A 104 1.28 3.50 13.57
N MET A 105 1.17 4.33 12.53
CA MET A 105 2.33 4.99 11.94
C MET A 105 2.98 5.97 12.91
N ALA A 106 2.20 6.66 13.73
CA ALA A 106 2.74 7.59 14.72
C ALA A 106 3.61 6.90 15.77
N ARG A 107 3.38 5.61 16.03
CA ARG A 107 4.16 4.83 17.00
C ARG A 107 5.27 3.99 16.37
N CYS A 108 5.33 3.95 15.04
CA CYS A 108 6.32 3.15 14.33
C CYS A 108 7.70 3.79 14.40
N ALA A 109 8.74 2.96 14.48
CA ALA A 109 10.12 3.43 14.45
C ALA A 109 10.44 4.10 13.11
N PRO A 110 11.21 5.20 13.11
CA PRO A 110 11.59 5.86 11.86
C PRO A 110 12.51 4.96 11.00
N GLY A 111 12.45 5.17 9.69
CA GLY A 111 13.34 4.49 8.75
C GLY A 111 13.07 3.00 8.58
N ARG A 112 11.88 2.53 8.97
CA ARG A 112 11.59 1.09 9.00
C ARG A 112 11.34 0.47 7.63
N PHE A 113 10.90 1.25 6.64
CA PHE A 113 10.42 0.70 5.38
C PHE A 113 11.13 1.32 4.18
N GLU A 114 11.40 0.51 3.16
CA GLU A 114 11.82 0.99 1.85
C GLU A 114 10.66 1.59 1.07
N LEU A 115 9.42 1.12 1.36
CA LEU A 115 8.23 1.60 0.66
C LEU A 115 7.07 1.72 1.64
N VAL A 116 6.43 2.90 1.65
CA VAL A 116 5.17 3.11 2.37
C VAL A 116 4.10 3.45 1.34
N LEU A 117 3.03 2.67 1.33
CA LEU A 117 1.92 2.81 0.38
C LEU A 117 0.73 3.44 1.10
N LEU A 118 0.25 4.57 0.59
CA LEU A 118 -0.85 5.31 1.16
C LEU A 118 -1.96 5.46 0.13
N ASP A 119 -3.03 4.70 0.30
CA ASP A 119 -4.23 4.79 -0.54
C ASP A 119 -5.44 5.00 0.38
N PRO A 120 -5.52 6.16 1.06
CA PRO A 120 -6.58 6.40 2.03
C PRO A 120 -7.94 6.58 1.33
N PRO A 121 -9.05 6.40 2.08
CA PRO A 121 -10.37 6.79 1.58
C PRO A 121 -10.39 8.25 1.13
N PHE A 122 -11.30 8.60 0.23
CA PHE A 122 -11.39 9.94 -0.33
C PHE A 122 -11.66 11.00 0.75
N ASP A 123 -10.59 11.55 1.29
CA ASP A 123 -10.58 12.64 2.23
C ASP A 123 -9.23 13.31 2.08
N ALA A 124 -9.24 14.53 1.54
CA ALA A 124 -7.99 15.26 1.29
C ALA A 124 -7.21 15.53 2.57
N ASP A 125 -7.91 15.78 3.69
CA ASP A 125 -7.26 16.02 4.98
C ASP A 125 -6.59 14.73 5.48
N LEU A 126 -7.24 13.59 5.30
CA LEU A 126 -6.65 12.31 5.68
C LEU A 126 -5.42 12.00 4.85
N ALA A 127 -5.45 12.26 3.54
CA ALA A 127 -4.30 12.05 2.67
C ALA A 127 -3.10 12.89 3.11
N ALA A 128 -3.33 14.18 3.39
CA ALA A 128 -2.27 15.06 3.85
C ALA A 128 -1.70 14.63 5.20
N SER A 129 -2.57 14.29 6.15
CA SER A 129 -2.15 13.82 7.47
C SER A 129 -1.37 12.51 7.39
N ALA A 130 -1.82 11.58 6.54
CA ALA A 130 -1.13 10.30 6.34
C ALA A 130 0.27 10.52 5.78
N ALA A 131 0.41 11.41 4.79
CA ALA A 131 1.72 11.69 4.20
C ALA A 131 2.71 12.24 5.22
N VAL A 132 2.25 13.14 6.10
CA VAL A 132 3.10 13.73 7.14
C VAL A 132 3.58 12.65 8.12
N VAL A 133 2.67 11.78 8.58
CA VAL A 133 3.00 10.73 9.56
C VAL A 133 3.86 9.64 8.93
N ALA A 134 3.66 9.37 7.63
CA ALA A 134 4.39 8.33 6.93
C ALA A 134 5.82 8.73 6.56
N ALA A 135 6.07 10.01 6.32
CA ALA A 135 7.37 10.48 5.83
C ALA A 135 8.56 9.97 6.65
N PRO A 136 8.54 10.02 8.01
CA PRO A 136 9.67 9.52 8.79
C PRO A 136 9.85 8.01 8.72
N LEU A 137 8.85 7.25 8.29
CA LEU A 137 8.91 5.80 8.25
C LEU A 137 9.70 5.25 7.07
N ALA A 138 9.83 6.04 6.00
CA ALA A 138 10.64 5.66 4.85
C ALA A 138 12.12 5.79 5.20
N CYS A 139 12.88 4.76 4.90
CA CYS A 139 14.33 4.81 5.07
C CYS A 139 14.99 5.75 4.06
N ALA A 140 16.25 6.08 4.26
CA ALA A 140 17.00 6.88 3.30
C ALA A 140 17.00 6.19 1.93
N GLY A 141 16.63 6.92 0.88
CA GLY A 141 16.46 6.35 -0.46
C GLY A 141 15.17 5.59 -0.69
N GLY A 142 14.31 5.50 0.33
CA GLY A 142 13.03 4.84 0.20
C GLY A 142 11.97 5.72 -0.44
N PHE A 143 10.76 5.18 -0.52
CA PHE A 143 9.65 5.83 -1.23
C PHE A 143 8.38 5.87 -0.39
N VAL A 144 7.63 6.95 -0.54
CA VAL A 144 6.24 7.04 -0.07
C VAL A 144 5.37 7.26 -1.30
N TYR A 145 4.43 6.35 -1.51
CA TYR A 145 3.43 6.48 -2.56
C TYR A 145 2.13 6.98 -1.96
N LEU A 146 1.56 8.03 -2.54
CA LEU A 146 0.27 8.56 -2.12
C LEU A 146 -0.70 8.58 -3.29
N GLU A 147 -1.85 7.94 -3.10
CA GLU A 147 -2.99 8.07 -4.00
C GLU A 147 -4.00 9.00 -3.33
N SER A 148 -4.41 10.06 -4.03
CA SER A 148 -5.25 11.09 -3.48
C SER A 148 -6.18 11.64 -4.55
N GLY A 149 -7.37 12.09 -4.15
CA GLY A 149 -8.30 12.75 -5.06
C GLY A 149 -7.83 14.13 -5.52
N GLN A 150 -6.88 14.73 -4.79
CA GLN A 150 -6.30 16.02 -5.13
C GLN A 150 -4.79 15.98 -4.88
N PRO A 151 -4.00 16.68 -5.72
CA PRO A 151 -2.56 16.75 -5.47
C PRO A 151 -2.26 17.48 -4.17
N LEU A 152 -1.17 17.07 -3.51
CA LEU A 152 -0.65 17.81 -2.38
C LEU A 152 -0.06 19.12 -2.87
N ALA A 153 -0.24 20.21 -2.09
CA ALA A 153 0.33 21.51 -2.42
C ALA A 153 1.86 21.43 -2.47
N GLU A 154 2.45 20.69 -1.52
CA GLU A 154 3.88 20.45 -1.46
C GLU A 154 4.16 19.13 -0.75
N PRO A 155 5.32 18.51 -1.00
CA PRO A 155 5.68 17.30 -0.26
C PRO A 155 5.86 17.57 1.23
N PRO A 156 5.58 16.60 2.11
CA PRO A 156 5.90 16.72 3.53
C PRO A 156 7.40 16.93 3.75
N PRO A 157 7.81 17.50 4.89
CA PRO A 157 9.22 17.63 5.21
C PRO A 157 9.95 16.29 5.10
N GLY A 158 11.12 16.31 4.48
CA GLY A 158 11.94 15.11 4.29
C GLY A 158 11.67 14.34 3.01
N LEU A 159 10.63 14.69 2.27
CA LEU A 159 10.28 14.05 1.00
C LEU A 159 10.40 15.03 -0.15
N VAL A 160 10.76 14.51 -1.33
CA VAL A 160 10.72 15.26 -2.59
C VAL A 160 9.86 14.50 -3.58
N LEU A 161 9.18 15.22 -4.46
CA LEU A 161 8.37 14.59 -5.49
C LEU A 161 9.28 13.87 -6.48
N TYR A 162 9.05 12.55 -6.63
CA TYR A 162 9.81 11.70 -7.54
C TYR A 162 9.08 11.47 -8.86
N ARG A 163 7.83 11.04 -8.78
CA ARG A 163 6.99 10.77 -9.96
C ARG A 163 5.55 11.16 -9.65
N HIS A 164 4.81 11.50 -10.68
CA HIS A 164 3.42 11.92 -10.57
C HIS A 164 2.61 11.36 -11.74
N LEU A 165 1.42 10.83 -11.44
CA LEU A 165 0.47 10.36 -12.42
C LEU A 165 -0.93 10.84 -12.02
N LYS A 166 -1.65 11.39 -12.99
CA LYS A 166 -3.08 11.66 -12.82
C LYS A 166 -3.86 10.57 -13.52
N ALA A 167 -4.67 9.82 -12.77
CA ALA A 167 -5.50 8.74 -13.30
C ALA A 167 -6.97 9.13 -13.23
N GLY A 168 -7.73 8.73 -14.24
CA GLY A 168 -9.14 9.04 -14.34
C GLY A 168 -9.41 10.38 -15.03
N ALA A 169 -10.66 10.80 -14.96
CA ALA A 169 -11.12 12.01 -15.61
C ALA A 169 -10.77 13.26 -14.83
#